data_e75b5d96408d7b674fe6f64eddb3a95c
#
_entry.id   e75b5d96408d7b674fe6f64eddb3a95c
#
_cell.length_a   1.000
_cell.length_b   1.000
_cell.length_c   1.000
_cell.angle_alpha   90.00
_cell.angle_beta   90.00
_cell.angle_gamma   90.00
#
_symmetry.space_group_name_H-M   'P 1'
#
loop_
_entity.id
_entity.type
_entity.pdbx_description
1 polymer ?
#
loop_
_entity_poly.entity_id
_entity_poly.type
_entity_poly.pdbx_seq_one_letter_code
_entity_poly.pdbx_strand_id
1 'polypeptide(L)'
;MAKIALSNTTFSIVPEGTHIFQITAVEYKEDFGKLNITMKTASGATHIERFSLVGNDGKPNDGANNAFSYLAKTALQDYDLEEIDPNDLVGRFFKAEVTHDVLPNKNDPTKTVTFSRLGKKEMADGFDEEEKVVKAPASPVSVKPAPTIPTVKKTAPAASAQPVKHAIDLQSILGRK
;
A
#
# COMPACT_ATOMS: atom_id res chain seq x y z
N MET A 1 39.05 11.51 -13.61
CA MET A 1 38.10 11.19 -12.51
C MET A 1 36.87 10.55 -13.10
N ALA A 2 36.52 9.33 -12.68
CA ALA A 2 35.32 8.66 -13.15
C ALA A 2 34.06 9.31 -12.52
N LYS A 3 33.08 9.67 -13.32
CA LYS A 3 31.79 10.16 -12.88
C LYS A 3 30.84 8.97 -12.76
N ILE A 4 30.22 8.79 -11.63
CA ILE A 4 29.18 7.77 -11.42
C ILE A 4 27.83 8.45 -11.64
N ALA A 5 27.05 7.91 -12.58
CA ALA A 5 25.68 8.36 -12.79
C ALA A 5 24.82 7.96 -11.57
N LEU A 6 24.20 8.94 -10.93
CA LEU A 6 23.25 8.69 -9.86
C LEU A 6 21.89 8.37 -10.48
N SER A 7 21.29 7.27 -10.02
CA SER A 7 19.93 6.91 -10.42
C SER A 7 18.93 7.84 -9.74
N ASN A 8 18.12 8.54 -10.54
CA ASN A 8 16.97 9.30 -10.06
C ASN A 8 15.76 8.39 -9.84
N THR A 9 15.96 7.20 -9.28
CA THR A 9 14.85 6.32 -8.95
C THR A 9 14.05 6.96 -7.80
N THR A 10 13.05 7.73 -8.16
CA THR A 10 12.00 8.11 -7.24
C THR A 10 11.30 6.81 -6.85
N PHE A 11 11.26 6.48 -5.56
CA PHE A 11 10.47 5.37 -5.06
C PHE A 11 9.00 5.70 -5.34
N SER A 12 8.48 5.30 -6.48
CA SER A 12 7.08 5.45 -6.79
C SER A 12 6.32 4.31 -6.16
N ILE A 13 5.43 4.64 -5.23
CA ILE A 13 4.44 3.70 -4.71
C ILE A 13 3.57 3.27 -5.89
N VAL A 14 3.29 1.96 -6.00
CA VAL A 14 2.37 1.46 -7.03
C VAL A 14 1.01 2.14 -6.82
N PRO A 15 0.41 2.76 -7.83
CA PRO A 15 -0.91 3.38 -7.71
C PRO A 15 -1.98 2.39 -7.26
N GLU A 16 -3.07 2.88 -6.68
CA GLU A 16 -4.24 2.04 -6.41
C GLU A 16 -4.88 1.57 -7.71
N GLY A 17 -5.46 0.38 -7.66
CA GLY A 17 -6.10 -0.27 -8.80
C GLY A 17 -5.54 -1.66 -9.07
N THR A 18 -5.90 -2.23 -10.19
CA THR A 18 -5.47 -3.57 -10.58
C THR A 18 -4.26 -3.48 -11.51
N HIS A 19 -3.18 -4.14 -11.14
CA HIS A 19 -1.91 -4.13 -11.87
C HIS A 19 -1.39 -5.54 -12.08
N ILE A 20 -0.64 -5.72 -13.18
CA ILE A 20 0.14 -6.93 -13.41
C ILE A 20 1.55 -6.70 -12.88
N PHE A 21 2.01 -7.65 -12.09
CA PHE A 21 3.34 -7.67 -11.49
C PHE A 21 4.19 -8.76 -12.10
N GLN A 22 5.45 -8.43 -12.35
CA GLN A 22 6.50 -9.41 -12.61
C GLN A 22 7.36 -9.55 -11.36
N ILE A 23 7.54 -10.76 -10.88
CA ILE A 23 8.46 -11.06 -9.77
C ILE A 23 9.89 -10.95 -10.29
N THR A 24 10.69 -10.08 -9.70
CA THR A 24 12.06 -9.78 -10.15
C THR A 24 13.14 -10.37 -9.26
N ALA A 25 12.84 -10.54 -7.98
CA ALA A 25 13.76 -11.15 -7.03
C ALA A 25 13.00 -11.77 -5.85
N VAL A 26 13.57 -12.81 -5.31
CA VAL A 26 13.09 -13.49 -4.10
C VAL A 26 14.28 -13.65 -3.16
N GLU A 27 14.11 -13.25 -1.90
CA GLU A 27 15.13 -13.38 -0.85
C GLU A 27 14.50 -14.13 0.32
N TYR A 28 14.99 -15.35 0.59
CA TYR A 28 14.59 -16.14 1.75
C TYR A 28 15.70 -16.17 2.78
N LYS A 29 15.40 -15.72 4.01
CA LYS A 29 16.30 -15.73 5.17
C LYS A 29 15.85 -16.84 6.11
N GLU A 30 16.43 -18.04 5.95
CA GLU A 30 16.08 -19.23 6.72
C GLU A 30 16.20 -19.00 8.22
N ASP A 31 17.30 -18.40 8.69
CA ASP A 31 17.56 -18.13 10.12
C ASP A 31 16.41 -17.35 10.81
N PHE A 32 15.67 -16.56 10.04
CA PHE A 32 14.58 -15.71 10.55
C PHE A 32 13.21 -16.13 10.04
N GLY A 33 13.12 -17.12 9.16
CA GLY A 33 11.89 -17.51 8.49
C GLY A 33 11.24 -16.37 7.72
N LYS A 34 12.04 -15.45 7.15
CA LYS A 34 11.55 -14.26 6.44
C LYS A 34 11.78 -14.38 4.95
N LEU A 35 10.71 -14.16 4.20
CA LEU A 35 10.71 -14.19 2.75
C LEU A 35 10.32 -12.78 2.23
N ASN A 36 11.16 -12.20 1.38
CA ASN A 36 10.90 -10.95 0.68
C ASN A 36 10.78 -11.23 -0.82
N ILE A 37 9.67 -10.81 -1.42
CA ILE A 37 9.41 -10.93 -2.85
C ILE A 37 9.38 -9.54 -3.44
N THR A 38 10.34 -9.24 -4.30
CA THR A 38 10.39 -7.96 -5.03
C THR A 38 9.74 -8.14 -6.40
N MET A 39 8.86 -7.22 -6.73
CA MET A 39 8.10 -7.26 -7.97
C MET A 39 7.98 -5.87 -8.58
N LYS A 40 7.73 -5.80 -9.88
CA LYS A 40 7.55 -4.55 -10.62
C LYS A 40 6.33 -4.62 -11.53
N THR A 41 5.70 -3.47 -11.75
CA THR A 41 4.66 -3.28 -12.77
C THR A 41 5.27 -2.98 -14.13
N ALA A 42 4.45 -2.96 -15.20
CA ALA A 42 4.88 -2.53 -16.54
C ALA A 42 5.42 -1.09 -16.56
N SER A 43 4.89 -0.21 -15.70
CA SER A 43 5.38 1.18 -15.55
C SER A 43 6.73 1.29 -14.83
N GLY A 44 7.24 0.18 -14.26
CA GLY A 44 8.48 0.13 -13.49
C GLY A 44 8.31 0.46 -12.00
N ALA A 45 7.09 0.72 -11.53
CA ALA A 45 6.84 0.88 -10.10
C ALA A 45 7.12 -0.45 -9.37
N THR A 46 7.81 -0.36 -8.23
CA THR A 46 8.27 -1.53 -7.48
C THR A 46 7.47 -1.72 -6.21
N HIS A 47 7.10 -2.96 -5.93
CA HIS A 47 6.51 -3.39 -4.66
C HIS A 47 7.34 -4.51 -4.04
N ILE A 48 7.41 -4.55 -2.71
CA ILE A 48 8.07 -5.62 -1.96
C ILE A 48 7.06 -6.21 -0.98
N GLU A 49 6.66 -7.45 -1.23
CA GLU A 49 5.84 -8.21 -0.31
C GLU A 49 6.73 -8.97 0.67
N ARG A 50 6.37 -8.94 1.96
CA ARG A 50 7.17 -9.52 3.03
C ARG A 50 6.34 -10.51 3.82
N PHE A 51 6.85 -11.74 3.91
CA PHE A 51 6.24 -12.81 4.69
C PHE A 51 7.14 -13.18 5.86
N SER A 52 6.57 -13.29 7.06
CA SER A 52 7.23 -13.88 8.22
C SER A 52 6.67 -15.29 8.39
N LEU A 53 7.28 -16.27 7.72
CA LEU A 53 6.81 -17.66 7.67
C LEU A 53 6.97 -18.35 9.02
N VAL A 54 7.86 -17.83 9.86
CA VAL A 54 8.07 -18.28 11.24
C VAL A 54 7.77 -17.12 12.18
N GLY A 55 7.02 -17.38 13.23
CA GLY A 55 6.70 -16.42 14.29
C GLY A 55 7.88 -16.14 15.21
N ASN A 56 7.74 -15.12 16.06
CA ASN A 56 8.77 -14.79 17.06
C ASN A 56 8.96 -15.88 18.13
N ASP A 57 8.04 -16.79 18.25
CA ASP A 57 8.09 -17.98 19.11
C ASP A 57 8.74 -19.21 18.46
N GLY A 58 9.27 -19.05 17.24
CA GLY A 58 9.89 -20.11 16.46
C GLY A 58 8.90 -21.09 15.82
N LYS A 59 7.60 -20.85 15.93
CA LYS A 59 6.58 -21.71 15.30
C LYS A 59 6.19 -21.22 13.91
N PRO A 60 5.71 -22.13 13.03
CA PRO A 60 5.16 -21.73 11.75
C PRO A 60 4.05 -20.70 11.91
N ASN A 61 4.07 -19.68 11.06
CA ASN A 61 3.01 -18.67 10.98
C ASN A 61 2.05 -19.08 9.85
N ASP A 62 0.98 -19.77 10.21
CA ASP A 62 0.02 -20.32 9.26
C ASP A 62 -0.61 -19.24 8.36
N GLY A 63 -0.88 -18.06 8.93
CA GLY A 63 -1.43 -16.94 8.15
C GLY A 63 -0.47 -16.47 7.05
N ALA A 64 0.80 -16.29 7.38
CA ALA A 64 1.82 -15.88 6.40
C ALA A 64 2.10 -17.01 5.39
N ASN A 65 2.15 -18.28 5.85
CA ASN A 65 2.33 -19.43 4.98
C ASN A 65 1.19 -19.57 3.98
N ASN A 66 -0.08 -19.40 4.41
CA ASN A 66 -1.24 -19.45 3.54
C ASN A 66 -1.22 -18.30 2.52
N ALA A 67 -0.88 -17.08 2.96
CA ALA A 67 -0.80 -15.93 2.07
C ALA A 67 0.32 -16.07 1.02
N PHE A 68 1.47 -16.60 1.42
CA PHE A 68 2.56 -16.91 0.49
C PHE A 68 2.17 -18.03 -0.48
N SER A 69 1.59 -19.14 0.02
CA SER A 69 1.14 -20.25 -0.82
C SER A 69 0.14 -19.81 -1.88
N TYR A 70 -0.81 -18.93 -1.50
CA TYR A 70 -1.76 -18.39 -2.45
C TYR A 70 -1.08 -17.55 -3.54
N LEU A 71 -0.11 -16.69 -3.17
CA LEU A 71 0.66 -15.91 -4.14
C LEU A 71 1.47 -16.82 -5.06
N ALA A 72 2.19 -17.80 -4.51
CA ALA A 72 3.04 -18.72 -5.24
C ALA A 72 2.24 -19.56 -6.26
N LYS A 73 1.17 -20.19 -5.82
CA LYS A 73 0.27 -20.99 -6.67
C LYS A 73 -0.35 -20.14 -7.79
N THR A 74 -0.73 -18.89 -7.49
CA THR A 74 -1.26 -17.97 -8.50
C THR A 74 -0.21 -17.56 -9.53
N ALA A 75 1.01 -17.24 -9.09
CA ALA A 75 2.09 -16.83 -9.98
C ALA A 75 2.63 -17.97 -10.85
N LEU A 76 2.60 -19.19 -10.33
CA LEU A 76 2.99 -20.41 -11.07
C LEU A 76 1.82 -21.01 -11.86
N GLN A 77 0.60 -20.52 -11.62
CA GLN A 77 -0.62 -21.01 -12.26
C GLN A 77 -0.90 -22.49 -11.97
N ASP A 78 -0.47 -22.96 -10.81
CA ASP A 78 -0.63 -24.33 -10.35
C ASP A 78 -1.10 -24.35 -8.89
N TYR A 79 -2.36 -24.74 -8.68
CA TYR A 79 -2.97 -24.79 -7.35
C TYR A 79 -2.75 -26.13 -6.62
N ASP A 80 -2.24 -27.13 -7.32
CA ASP A 80 -2.01 -28.46 -6.78
C ASP A 80 -0.59 -28.60 -6.17
N LEU A 81 0.27 -27.58 -6.35
CA LEU A 81 1.62 -27.55 -5.78
C LEU A 81 1.58 -27.68 -4.25
N GLU A 82 2.34 -28.62 -3.71
CA GLU A 82 2.53 -28.82 -2.27
C GLU A 82 3.82 -28.16 -1.76
N GLU A 83 4.89 -28.17 -2.58
CA GLU A 83 6.21 -27.63 -2.26
C GLU A 83 6.73 -26.78 -3.42
N ILE A 84 7.58 -25.79 -3.13
CA ILE A 84 8.17 -24.90 -4.11
C ILE A 84 9.55 -24.42 -3.67
N ASP A 85 10.50 -24.31 -4.60
CA ASP A 85 11.66 -23.44 -4.41
C ASP A 85 11.21 -21.98 -4.64
N PRO A 86 11.36 -21.08 -3.65
CA PRO A 86 10.96 -19.69 -3.82
C PRO A 86 11.60 -19.00 -5.04
N ASN A 87 12.76 -19.47 -5.52
CA ASN A 87 13.42 -18.94 -6.71
C ASN A 87 12.66 -19.22 -8.01
N ASP A 88 11.82 -20.26 -8.05
CA ASP A 88 10.98 -20.58 -9.23
C ASP A 88 9.95 -19.50 -9.53
N LEU A 89 9.69 -18.62 -8.57
CA LEU A 89 8.81 -17.46 -8.74
C LEU A 89 9.46 -16.35 -9.57
N VAL A 90 10.79 -16.30 -9.68
CA VAL A 90 11.48 -15.22 -10.40
C VAL A 90 11.12 -15.28 -11.89
N GLY A 91 10.71 -14.13 -12.43
CA GLY A 91 10.26 -14.00 -13.83
C GLY A 91 8.75 -14.29 -14.01
N ARG A 92 8.07 -14.84 -13.03
CA ARG A 92 6.62 -15.12 -13.10
C ARG A 92 5.80 -13.86 -12.96
N PHE A 93 4.58 -13.94 -13.49
CA PHE A 93 3.62 -12.85 -13.50
C PHE A 93 2.38 -13.22 -12.69
N PHE A 94 1.74 -12.22 -12.13
CA PHE A 94 0.39 -12.33 -11.57
C PHE A 94 -0.24 -10.95 -11.56
N LYS A 95 -1.56 -10.92 -11.56
CA LYS A 95 -2.37 -9.71 -11.47
C LYS A 95 -2.83 -9.53 -10.03
N ALA A 96 -2.78 -8.32 -9.49
CA ALA A 96 -3.27 -8.04 -8.14
C ALA A 96 -3.91 -6.66 -8.04
N GLU A 97 -4.89 -6.56 -7.16
CA GLU A 97 -5.46 -5.30 -6.73
C GLU A 97 -4.53 -4.64 -5.70
N VAL A 98 -4.26 -3.37 -5.88
CA VAL A 98 -3.45 -2.55 -4.97
C VAL A 98 -4.34 -1.56 -4.25
N THR A 99 -4.26 -1.53 -2.94
CA THR A 99 -4.88 -0.53 -2.07
C THR A 99 -3.83 0.16 -1.23
N HIS A 100 -4.11 1.37 -0.75
CA HIS A 100 -3.19 2.14 0.07
C HIS A 100 -3.69 2.24 1.51
N ASP A 101 -2.80 1.93 2.45
CA ASP A 101 -2.98 2.24 3.86
C ASP A 101 -2.14 3.47 4.22
N VAL A 102 -2.79 4.49 4.75
CA VAL A 102 -2.11 5.71 5.24
C VAL A 102 -2.06 5.65 6.76
N LEU A 103 -0.87 5.54 7.30
CA LEU A 103 -0.64 5.43 8.74
C LEU A 103 0.25 6.58 9.23
N PRO A 104 0.08 7.05 10.49
CA PRO A 104 1.01 7.99 11.10
C PRO A 104 2.43 7.42 11.13
N ASN A 105 3.43 8.25 10.86
CA ASN A 105 4.82 7.84 10.97
C ASN A 105 5.17 7.62 12.46
N LYS A 106 5.75 6.47 12.78
CA LYS A 106 6.13 6.12 14.16
C LYS A 106 7.15 7.08 14.78
N ASN A 107 8.00 7.67 13.95
CA ASN A 107 9.09 8.58 14.41
C ASN A 107 8.66 10.05 14.40
N ASP A 108 7.62 10.39 13.64
CA ASP A 108 7.09 11.75 13.53
C ASP A 108 5.57 11.68 13.27
N PRO A 109 4.76 11.72 14.34
CA PRO A 109 3.29 11.60 14.22
C PRO A 109 2.62 12.70 13.39
N THR A 110 3.33 13.78 13.09
CA THR A 110 2.83 14.86 12.22
C THR A 110 2.89 14.50 10.74
N LYS A 111 3.63 13.43 10.40
CA LYS A 111 3.77 12.89 9.03
C LYS A 111 3.03 11.58 8.89
N THR A 112 2.56 11.32 7.69
CA THR A 112 1.97 10.04 7.31
C THR A 112 2.90 9.25 6.41
N VAL A 113 2.78 7.92 6.48
CA VAL A 113 3.45 6.99 5.56
C VAL A 113 2.38 6.19 4.86
N THR A 114 2.47 6.11 3.54
CA THR A 114 1.57 5.33 2.71
C THR A 114 2.21 3.98 2.41
N PHE A 115 1.47 2.91 2.63
CA PHE A 115 1.86 1.54 2.31
C PHE A 115 0.92 1.00 1.25
N SER A 116 1.46 0.40 0.19
CA SER A 116 0.66 -0.38 -0.74
C SER A 116 0.45 -1.79 -0.21
N ARG A 117 -0.78 -2.27 -0.31
CA ARG A 117 -1.18 -3.65 -0.01
C ARG A 117 -1.68 -4.34 -1.25
N LEU A 118 -1.34 -5.63 -1.36
CA LEU A 118 -1.87 -6.48 -2.41
C LEU A 118 -3.13 -7.20 -1.91
N GLY A 119 -4.25 -6.92 -2.57
CA GLY A 119 -5.53 -7.58 -2.35
C GLY A 119 -5.66 -8.90 -3.11
N LYS A 120 -6.78 -9.05 -3.81
CA LYS A 120 -7.06 -10.24 -4.64
C LYS A 120 -5.98 -10.44 -5.68
N LYS A 121 -5.56 -11.69 -5.86
CA LYS A 121 -4.55 -12.07 -6.84
C LYS A 121 -5.19 -12.99 -7.90
N GLU A 122 -4.79 -12.79 -9.15
CA GLU A 122 -5.27 -13.54 -10.30
C GLU A 122 -4.07 -13.94 -11.18
N MET A 123 -4.22 -15.00 -11.96
CA MET A 123 -3.19 -15.44 -12.90
C MET A 123 -2.95 -14.41 -13.99
N ALA A 124 -1.71 -14.28 -14.45
CA ALA A 124 -1.33 -13.48 -15.61
C ALA A 124 -0.10 -14.10 -16.28
N ASP A 125 -0.07 -14.04 -17.62
CA ASP A 125 1.03 -14.61 -18.42
C ASP A 125 2.11 -13.59 -18.79
N GLY A 126 1.82 -12.31 -18.58
CA GLY A 126 2.70 -11.20 -18.92
C GLY A 126 2.02 -9.86 -18.69
N PHE A 127 2.70 -8.79 -19.06
CA PHE A 127 2.11 -7.45 -19.04
C PHE A 127 1.12 -7.29 -20.19
N ASP A 128 -0.08 -6.79 -19.91
CA ASP A 128 -1.06 -6.41 -20.92
C ASP A 128 -0.49 -5.30 -21.81
N GLU A 129 -0.87 -5.29 -23.09
CA GLU A 129 -0.38 -4.27 -24.04
C GLU A 129 -0.80 -2.85 -23.63
N GLU A 130 -1.93 -2.71 -22.94
CA GLU A 130 -2.45 -1.44 -22.43
C GLU A 130 -1.64 -0.89 -21.25
N GLU A 131 -1.06 -1.75 -20.40
CA GLU A 131 -0.19 -1.32 -19.31
C GLU A 131 1.19 -0.82 -19.78
N LYS A 132 1.65 -1.24 -20.97
CA LYS A 132 2.94 -0.79 -21.55
C LYS A 132 2.92 0.68 -21.97
N VAL A 133 1.74 1.30 -22.08
CA VAL A 133 1.55 2.67 -22.60
C VAL A 133 1.45 3.72 -21.49
N VAL A 134 1.38 3.37 -20.23
CA VAL A 134 1.37 4.35 -19.12
C VAL A 134 2.78 4.96 -18.99
N LYS A 135 3.04 5.91 -19.84
CA LYS A 135 4.18 6.82 -19.80
C LYS A 135 4.18 7.57 -18.49
N ALA A 136 5.35 7.71 -17.88
CA ALA A 136 5.65 8.33 -16.59
C ALA A 136 4.68 9.43 -16.12
N PRO A 137 4.45 9.53 -14.78
CA PRO A 137 3.55 10.52 -14.21
C PRO A 137 4.02 11.93 -14.60
N ALA A 138 3.10 12.70 -15.17
CA ALA A 138 3.31 14.11 -15.42
C ALA A 138 3.68 14.81 -14.13
N SER A 139 4.71 15.62 -14.18
CA SER A 139 5.20 16.48 -13.11
C SER A 139 4.06 17.26 -12.45
N PRO A 140 4.14 17.56 -11.13
CA PRO A 140 3.10 18.29 -10.44
C PRO A 140 2.90 19.67 -11.09
N VAL A 141 1.68 19.92 -11.55
CA VAL A 141 1.27 21.20 -12.07
C VAL A 141 1.36 22.21 -10.92
N SER A 142 2.33 23.13 -11.02
CA SER A 142 2.46 24.29 -10.16
C SER A 142 1.18 25.12 -10.29
N VAL A 143 0.32 25.08 -9.28
CA VAL A 143 -0.86 25.94 -9.21
C VAL A 143 -0.38 27.36 -8.87
N LYS A 144 -0.37 28.21 -9.88
CA LYS A 144 -0.14 29.65 -9.76
C LYS A 144 -1.28 30.28 -8.95
N PRO A 145 -1.01 31.07 -7.92
CA PRO A 145 -2.10 31.69 -7.15
C PRO A 145 -2.86 32.69 -8.00
N ALA A 146 -4.18 32.57 -7.99
CA ALA A 146 -5.10 33.50 -8.63
C ALA A 146 -5.18 34.81 -7.84
N PRO A 147 -5.45 35.95 -8.52
CA PRO A 147 -5.39 37.29 -7.92
C PRO A 147 -6.57 37.58 -6.99
N THR A 148 -6.25 38.25 -5.91
CA THR A 148 -7.13 38.89 -4.94
C THR A 148 -8.16 39.80 -5.56
N ILE A 149 -9.44 39.66 -5.22
CA ILE A 149 -10.50 40.61 -5.52
C ILE A 149 -10.91 41.31 -4.21
N PRO A 150 -11.18 42.63 -4.25
CA PRO A 150 -11.20 43.49 -3.06
C PRO A 150 -12.52 43.48 -2.28
N THR A 151 -12.35 43.71 -1.01
CA THR A 151 -13.31 44.05 0.04
C THR A 151 -14.47 44.94 -0.37
N VAL A 152 -15.70 44.54 -0.02
CA VAL A 152 -16.81 45.47 0.18
C VAL A 152 -17.37 45.29 1.59
N LYS A 153 -17.44 46.43 2.28
CA LYS A 153 -17.88 46.68 3.64
C LYS A 153 -19.40 46.63 3.78
N LYS A 154 -19.82 46.37 5.07
CA LYS A 154 -21.09 46.85 5.72
C LYS A 154 -22.27 45.89 5.64
N THR A 155 -22.90 45.41 6.70
CA THR A 155 -23.44 46.08 7.91
C THR A 155 -23.98 44.98 8.84
N ALA A 156 -23.82 45.11 10.15
CA ALA A 156 -24.59 44.36 11.15
C ALA A 156 -25.97 45.03 11.32
N PRO A 157 -27.01 44.38 11.91
CA PRO A 157 -27.07 44.21 13.35
C PRO A 157 -27.73 42.93 13.88
N ALA A 158 -27.30 42.59 15.08
CA ALA A 158 -27.94 42.02 16.24
C ALA A 158 -29.31 41.30 16.17
N ALA A 159 -29.38 40.12 16.78
CA ALA A 159 -30.24 39.73 17.90
C ALA A 159 -30.11 38.23 18.19
N SER A 160 -29.64 37.91 19.38
CA SER A 160 -30.34 37.20 20.46
C SER A 160 -30.92 35.82 20.16
N ALA A 161 -30.36 34.78 20.76
CA ALA A 161 -31.06 33.77 21.56
C ALA A 161 -30.14 32.64 22.03
N GLN A 162 -29.91 32.59 23.26
CA GLN A 162 -29.87 31.62 24.36
C GLN A 162 -29.33 30.17 24.11
N PRO A 163 -28.55 29.65 25.07
CA PRO A 163 -28.02 28.32 25.07
C PRO A 163 -29.00 27.31 25.68
N VAL A 164 -29.25 26.23 24.99
CA VAL A 164 -30.00 25.08 25.55
C VAL A 164 -29.01 24.17 26.25
N LYS A 165 -29.06 24.13 27.56
CA LYS A 165 -28.40 23.15 28.41
C LYS A 165 -29.19 21.86 28.35
N HIS A 166 -28.64 20.79 27.80
CA HIS A 166 -29.07 19.44 28.12
C HIS A 166 -28.09 18.84 29.13
N ALA A 167 -28.50 18.83 30.37
CA ALA A 167 -27.92 18.02 31.42
C ALA A 167 -28.32 16.56 31.17
N ILE A 168 -27.34 15.69 30.97
CA ILE A 168 -27.57 14.22 31.00
C ILE A 168 -27.42 13.76 32.41
N ASP A 169 -28.54 13.27 32.97
CA ASP A 169 -28.65 12.71 34.31
C ASP A 169 -28.00 11.32 34.33
N LEU A 170 -26.88 11.19 35.04
CA LEU A 170 -26.03 10.00 35.15
C LEU A 170 -26.45 9.05 36.31
N GLN A 171 -27.64 9.23 36.91
CA GLN A 171 -28.05 8.47 38.08
C GLN A 171 -28.97 7.26 37.82
N SER A 172 -29.28 6.89 36.59
CA SER A 172 -30.22 5.79 36.34
C SER A 172 -29.60 4.44 35.93
N ILE A 173 -28.27 4.26 36.03
CA ILE A 173 -27.61 2.99 35.65
C ILE A 173 -27.03 2.19 36.84
N LEU A 174 -27.19 2.66 38.06
CA LEU A 174 -26.77 1.91 39.26
C LEU A 174 -27.97 1.47 40.10
N GLY A 175 -28.58 0.37 39.71
CA GLY A 175 -29.59 -0.25 40.56
C GLY A 175 -30.43 -1.32 39.90
N ARG A 176 -29.89 -2.53 39.72
CA ARG A 176 -30.63 -3.76 39.90
C ARG A 176 -29.71 -4.95 40.11
N LYS A 177 -29.94 -5.57 41.25
CA LYS A 177 -29.40 -6.84 41.75
C LYS A 177 -29.40 -7.95 40.70
#